data_651a88248ed98cfc4e636130deb00e2a
#
_entry.id   651a88248ed98cfc4e636130deb00e2a
#
_cell.length_a   1.000
_cell.length_b   1.000
_cell.length_c   1.000
_cell.angle_alpha   90.00
_cell.angle_beta   90.00
_cell.angle_gamma   90.00
#
_symmetry.space_group_name_H-M   'P 1'
#
loop_
_entity.id
_entity.type
_entity.pdbx_description
1 polymer ?
#
loop_
_entity_poly.entity_id
_entity_poly.type
_entity_poly.pdbx_seq_one_letter_code
_entity_poly.pdbx_strand_id
1 'polypeptide(L)'
;MSGRLLELRGVDKAFGGLAVVSDLDLHVDEGEIVSVIGPNGAGKTTLFNLITGIYRPDAGEILLDSRNLVGLPPHEITNRGVARTFQTLRLFLNMTVKENVMAVQYGRTKATVVESILRLPRARREEREVNRIAEERLAFFGQRLIGYRWDQPAYSLSYANRRRLEIARATATDPRILLLDEPAAGMNPVETHEMTELIGKLRDEGGHTILVIEHDMHVVEGISDRVVALDHGAKIAEGSFDEVATNPRVIEAYLGLRARET
;
A
#
# COMPACT_ATOMS: atom_id res chain seq x y z
N MET A 1 -17.04 2.05 -17.89
CA MET A 1 -15.76 2.74 -18.09
C MET A 1 -15.23 3.03 -16.70
N SER A 2 -14.29 2.23 -16.19
CA SER A 2 -13.62 2.56 -14.92
C SER A 2 -12.81 3.84 -15.15
N GLY A 3 -13.05 4.85 -14.33
CA GLY A 3 -12.32 6.11 -14.41
C GLY A 3 -10.97 6.00 -13.71
N ARG A 4 -10.00 6.80 -14.14
CA ARG A 4 -8.71 6.90 -13.47
C ARG A 4 -8.90 7.36 -12.03
N LEU A 5 -8.52 6.51 -11.08
CA LEU A 5 -8.61 6.83 -9.67
C LEU A 5 -7.38 7.60 -9.19
N LEU A 6 -6.18 7.09 -9.51
CA LEU A 6 -4.91 7.77 -9.23
C LEU A 6 -4.25 8.15 -10.56
N GLU A 7 -3.73 9.35 -10.66
CA GLU A 7 -3.02 9.81 -11.86
C GLU A 7 -1.83 10.69 -11.46
N LEU A 8 -0.67 10.36 -12.00
CA LEU A 8 0.55 11.15 -11.95
C LEU A 8 0.80 11.71 -13.33
N ARG A 9 1.11 13.00 -13.44
CA ARG A 9 1.35 13.69 -14.70
C ARG A 9 2.66 14.47 -14.63
N GLY A 10 3.64 14.07 -15.43
CA GLY A 10 4.94 14.72 -15.53
C GLY A 10 5.61 14.93 -14.17
N VAL A 11 5.59 13.92 -13.31
CA VAL A 11 6.09 14.03 -11.92
C VAL A 11 7.61 13.94 -11.91
N ASP A 12 8.26 14.98 -11.33
CA ASP A 12 9.69 15.04 -11.12
C ASP A 12 10.07 15.09 -9.65
N LYS A 13 11.20 14.44 -9.31
CA LYS A 13 11.84 14.55 -7.99
C LYS A 13 13.34 14.36 -8.06
N ALA A 14 14.08 15.34 -7.54
CA ALA A 14 15.52 15.28 -7.39
C ALA A 14 15.95 15.47 -5.93
N PHE A 15 17.07 14.88 -5.55
CA PHE A 15 17.73 15.06 -4.27
C PHE A 15 19.20 15.43 -4.50
N GLY A 16 19.62 16.61 -4.02
CA GLY A 16 21.02 17.06 -4.17
C GLY A 16 21.52 17.08 -5.62
N GLY A 17 20.62 17.37 -6.59
CA GLY A 17 20.93 17.39 -8.02
C GLY A 17 20.82 16.03 -8.73
N LEU A 18 20.60 14.92 -8.00
CA LEU A 18 20.35 13.61 -8.59
C LEU A 18 18.83 13.45 -8.84
N ALA A 19 18.43 13.31 -10.10
CA ALA A 19 17.07 13.00 -10.47
C ALA A 19 16.74 11.56 -10.04
N VAL A 20 15.71 11.38 -9.22
CA VAL A 20 15.25 10.08 -8.69
C VAL A 20 13.92 9.67 -9.28
N VAL A 21 13.09 10.62 -9.69
CA VAL A 21 11.90 10.44 -10.52
C VAL A 21 11.94 11.51 -11.59
N SER A 22 11.73 11.12 -12.86
CA SER A 22 11.85 12.01 -14.02
C SER A 22 10.68 11.82 -14.97
N ASP A 23 9.93 12.91 -15.18
CA ASP A 23 8.81 13.01 -16.13
C ASP A 23 7.88 11.78 -16.06
N LEU A 24 7.51 11.42 -14.82
CA LEU A 24 6.75 10.18 -14.59
C LEU A 24 5.27 10.39 -14.79
N ASP A 25 4.73 9.74 -15.82
CA ASP A 25 3.31 9.55 -16.04
C ASP A 25 2.89 8.14 -15.63
N LEU A 26 1.93 8.03 -14.72
CA LEU A 26 1.36 6.77 -14.24
C LEU A 26 -0.10 6.98 -13.90
N HIS A 27 -0.94 5.98 -14.16
CA HIS A 27 -2.32 5.98 -13.66
C HIS A 27 -2.69 4.63 -13.07
N VAL A 28 -3.72 4.61 -12.24
CA VAL A 28 -4.37 3.41 -11.71
C VAL A 28 -5.86 3.60 -11.85
N ASP A 29 -6.52 2.67 -12.53
CA ASP A 29 -7.98 2.69 -12.71
C ASP A 29 -8.68 2.12 -11.47
N GLU A 30 -9.95 2.48 -11.26
CA GLU A 30 -10.72 1.98 -10.12
C GLU A 30 -10.89 0.46 -10.19
N GLY A 31 -10.54 -0.26 -9.11
CA GLY A 31 -10.59 -1.72 -9.03
C GLY A 31 -9.42 -2.45 -9.70
N GLU A 32 -8.40 -1.72 -10.17
CA GLU A 32 -7.21 -2.29 -10.81
C GLU A 32 -6.11 -2.61 -9.78
N ILE A 33 -5.33 -3.67 -10.02
CA ILE A 33 -4.04 -3.92 -9.38
C ILE A 33 -2.92 -3.57 -10.37
N VAL A 34 -2.18 -2.50 -10.07
CA VAL A 34 -0.99 -2.12 -10.82
C VAL A 34 0.26 -2.46 -10.02
N SER A 35 1.17 -3.24 -10.61
CA SER A 35 2.48 -3.51 -10.02
C SER A 35 3.56 -2.58 -10.57
N VAL A 36 4.35 -2.01 -9.68
CA VAL A 36 5.54 -1.21 -10.03
C VAL A 36 6.78 -2.05 -9.75
N ILE A 37 7.51 -2.37 -10.81
CA ILE A 37 8.75 -3.16 -10.75
C ILE A 37 9.96 -2.32 -11.16
N GLY A 38 11.15 -2.83 -10.92
CA GLY A 38 12.41 -2.19 -11.32
C GLY A 38 13.55 -2.52 -10.38
N PRO A 39 14.80 -2.31 -10.77
CA PRO A 39 15.96 -2.57 -9.94
C PRO A 39 15.99 -1.70 -8.68
N ASN A 40 16.91 -2.01 -7.77
CA ASN A 40 17.15 -1.18 -6.59
C ASN A 40 17.63 0.21 -7.03
N GLY A 41 17.08 1.26 -6.42
CA GLY A 41 17.37 2.63 -6.82
C GLY A 41 16.56 3.16 -8.01
N ALA A 42 15.64 2.38 -8.61
CA ALA A 42 14.81 2.83 -9.72
C ALA A 42 13.78 3.92 -9.37
N GLY A 43 13.66 4.33 -8.10
CA GLY A 43 12.73 5.39 -7.68
C GLY A 43 11.40 4.91 -7.09
N LYS A 44 11.16 3.58 -7.00
CA LYS A 44 9.87 2.99 -6.55
C LYS A 44 9.41 3.50 -5.17
N THR A 45 10.26 3.43 -4.16
CA THR A 45 9.92 3.92 -2.80
C THR A 45 9.72 5.44 -2.79
N THR A 46 10.48 6.17 -3.62
CA THR A 46 10.31 7.61 -3.79
C THR A 46 8.94 7.93 -4.40
N LEU A 47 8.50 7.17 -5.39
CA LEU A 47 7.15 7.26 -5.95
C LEU A 47 6.07 7.15 -4.86
N PHE A 48 6.14 6.15 -3.99
CA PHE A 48 5.20 6.00 -2.88
C PHE A 48 5.28 7.17 -1.89
N ASN A 49 6.49 7.67 -1.61
CA ASN A 49 6.69 8.83 -0.73
C ASN A 49 6.09 10.11 -1.33
N LEU A 50 6.11 10.26 -2.65
CA LEU A 50 5.48 11.38 -3.36
C LEU A 50 3.95 11.28 -3.28
N ILE A 51 3.37 10.12 -3.57
CA ILE A 51 1.92 9.89 -3.52
C ILE A 51 1.38 10.13 -2.11
N THR A 52 2.14 9.75 -1.07
CA THR A 52 1.73 9.87 0.33
C THR A 52 2.09 11.20 0.99
N GLY A 53 2.69 12.15 0.24
CA GLY A 53 3.03 13.48 0.73
C GLY A 53 4.20 13.53 1.72
N ILE A 54 4.97 12.42 1.86
CA ILE A 54 6.22 12.40 2.63
C ILE A 54 7.27 13.27 1.91
N TYR A 55 7.28 13.20 0.58
CA TYR A 55 8.06 14.11 -0.26
C TYR A 55 7.11 14.93 -1.13
N ARG A 56 7.50 16.17 -1.37
CA ARG A 56 6.83 17.02 -2.35
C ARG A 56 7.52 16.85 -3.69
N PRO A 57 6.81 16.65 -4.80
CA PRO A 57 7.37 16.67 -6.14
C PRO A 57 7.94 18.06 -6.46
N ASP A 58 8.97 18.10 -7.30
CA ASP A 58 9.59 19.34 -7.76
C ASP A 58 8.82 19.91 -8.96
N ALA A 59 8.18 19.03 -9.77
CA ALA A 59 7.26 19.38 -10.85
C ALA A 59 6.18 18.31 -11.00
N GLY A 60 5.14 18.60 -11.78
CA GLY A 60 4.03 17.70 -12.10
C GLY A 60 2.89 17.72 -11.08
N GLU A 61 1.92 16.86 -11.33
CA GLU A 61 0.70 16.74 -10.53
C GLU A 61 0.48 15.29 -10.08
N ILE A 62 -0.11 15.12 -8.90
CA ILE A 62 -0.58 13.83 -8.37
C ILE A 62 -2.05 14.00 -8.03
N LEU A 63 -2.91 13.31 -8.75
CA LEU A 63 -4.36 13.44 -8.65
C LEU A 63 -4.96 12.15 -8.10
N LEU A 64 -5.84 12.27 -7.11
CA LEU A 64 -6.72 11.19 -6.66
C LEU A 64 -8.16 11.64 -6.91
N ASP A 65 -8.89 10.87 -7.72
CA ASP A 65 -10.26 11.23 -8.12
C ASP A 65 -10.34 12.68 -8.63
N SER A 66 -9.42 13.03 -9.54
CA SER A 66 -9.25 14.37 -10.13
C SER A 66 -8.89 15.49 -9.14
N ARG A 67 -8.59 15.18 -7.88
CA ARG A 67 -8.21 16.15 -6.85
C ARG A 67 -6.71 16.10 -6.60
N ASN A 68 -6.05 17.24 -6.72
CA ASN A 68 -4.61 17.32 -6.52
C ASN A 68 -4.20 17.05 -5.06
N LEU A 69 -3.23 16.16 -4.87
CA LEU A 69 -2.64 15.80 -3.58
C LEU A 69 -1.37 16.57 -3.26
N VAL A 70 -0.75 17.22 -4.27
CA VAL A 70 0.54 17.91 -4.10
C VAL A 70 0.45 19.01 -3.06
N GLY A 71 1.35 18.97 -2.09
CA GLY A 71 1.43 19.97 -1.01
C GLY A 71 0.52 19.70 0.19
N LEU A 72 -0.30 18.65 0.15
CA LEU A 72 -1.06 18.22 1.30
C LEU A 72 -0.17 17.44 2.29
N PRO A 73 -0.40 17.58 3.58
CA PRO A 73 0.29 16.75 4.57
C PRO A 73 -0.23 15.30 4.54
N PRO A 74 0.59 14.31 4.97
CA PRO A 74 0.23 12.88 4.87
C PRO A 74 -1.12 12.50 5.49
N HIS A 75 -1.51 13.12 6.61
CA HIS A 75 -2.77 12.82 7.27
C HIS A 75 -3.99 13.26 6.44
N GLU A 76 -3.89 14.36 5.69
CA GLU A 76 -4.96 14.80 4.78
C GLU A 76 -5.06 13.87 3.56
N ILE A 77 -3.92 13.41 3.03
CA ILE A 77 -3.88 12.44 1.94
C ILE A 77 -4.52 11.11 2.39
N THR A 78 -4.23 10.65 3.60
CA THR A 78 -4.89 9.48 4.19
C THR A 78 -6.41 9.71 4.33
N ASN A 79 -6.83 10.87 4.78
CA ASN A 79 -8.26 11.22 4.89
C ASN A 79 -8.96 11.31 3.52
N ARG A 80 -8.22 11.54 2.44
CA ARG A 80 -8.74 11.48 1.07
C ARG A 80 -8.84 10.07 0.50
N GLY A 81 -8.38 9.07 1.24
CA GLY A 81 -8.53 7.66 0.88
C GLY A 81 -7.27 7.00 0.33
N VAL A 82 -6.07 7.52 0.62
CA VAL A 82 -4.82 6.82 0.35
C VAL A 82 -4.35 6.12 1.61
N ALA A 83 -4.24 4.79 1.60
CA ALA A 83 -3.59 4.04 2.66
C ALA A 83 -2.31 3.39 2.14
N ARG A 84 -1.30 3.24 3.01
CA ARG A 84 -0.02 2.63 2.67
C ARG A 84 0.46 1.69 3.76
N THR A 85 0.99 0.53 3.35
CA THR A 85 1.90 -0.26 4.17
C THR A 85 3.34 0.19 3.95
N PHE A 86 4.25 -0.16 4.84
CA PHE A 86 5.65 0.24 4.75
C PHE A 86 6.53 -1.01 4.64
N GLN A 87 7.68 -0.89 3.98
CA GLN A 87 8.66 -1.97 3.89
C GLN A 87 9.05 -2.49 5.29
N THR A 88 9.31 -1.58 6.24
CA THR A 88 9.49 -1.92 7.66
C THR A 88 8.14 -1.89 8.36
N LEU A 89 7.76 -3.01 9.00
CA LEU A 89 6.50 -3.14 9.73
C LEU A 89 6.33 -2.05 10.79
N ARG A 90 5.24 -1.32 10.71
CA ARG A 90 4.88 -0.23 11.64
C ARG A 90 3.67 -0.61 12.49
N LEU A 91 3.78 -1.68 13.26
CA LEU A 91 2.75 -2.12 14.20
C LEU A 91 3.03 -1.63 15.62
N PHE A 92 1.96 -1.44 16.38
CA PHE A 92 2.04 -1.26 17.84
C PHE A 92 2.22 -2.64 18.47
N LEU A 93 3.47 -3.10 18.62
CA LEU A 93 3.79 -4.48 18.98
C LEU A 93 3.21 -4.90 20.32
N ASN A 94 3.12 -3.99 21.30
CA ASN A 94 2.57 -4.25 22.65
C ASN A 94 1.05 -4.15 22.72
N MET A 95 0.40 -3.65 21.67
CA MET A 95 -1.06 -3.66 21.54
C MET A 95 -1.52 -5.00 20.97
N THR A 96 -2.75 -5.38 21.27
CA THR A 96 -3.35 -6.58 20.71
C THR A 96 -3.57 -6.44 19.20
N VAL A 97 -3.79 -7.56 18.52
CA VAL A 97 -4.14 -7.60 17.10
C VAL A 97 -5.33 -6.69 16.81
N LYS A 98 -6.39 -6.80 17.62
CA LYS A 98 -7.60 -6.00 17.48
C LYS A 98 -7.35 -4.51 17.73
N GLU A 99 -6.64 -4.17 18.81
CA GLU A 99 -6.29 -2.78 19.13
C GLU A 99 -5.46 -2.10 18.04
N ASN A 100 -4.57 -2.82 17.35
CA ASN A 100 -3.83 -2.30 16.20
C ASN A 100 -4.78 -1.83 15.08
N VAL A 101 -5.85 -2.56 14.80
CA VAL A 101 -6.85 -2.19 13.78
C VAL A 101 -7.77 -1.09 14.29
N MET A 102 -8.14 -1.11 15.57
CA MET A 102 -8.94 -0.06 16.20
C MET A 102 -8.21 1.29 16.21
N ALA A 103 -6.89 1.30 16.42
CA ALA A 103 -6.10 2.51 16.59
C ALA A 103 -6.25 3.50 15.42
N VAL A 104 -6.36 3.03 14.19
CA VAL A 104 -6.52 3.89 13.00
C VAL A 104 -7.94 4.44 12.84
N GLN A 105 -8.93 3.87 13.52
CA GLN A 105 -10.30 4.35 13.50
C GLN A 105 -10.52 5.58 14.41
N TYR A 106 -9.72 5.71 15.47
CA TYR A 106 -9.88 6.82 16.43
C TYR A 106 -9.67 8.20 15.80
N GLY A 107 -8.89 8.30 14.73
CA GLY A 107 -8.76 9.54 13.95
C GLY A 107 -10.07 10.02 13.30
N ARG A 108 -11.08 9.15 13.20
CA ARG A 108 -12.41 9.42 12.62
C ARG A 108 -13.49 9.60 13.68
N THR A 109 -13.21 9.29 14.94
CA THR A 109 -14.17 9.49 16.04
C THR A 109 -14.28 10.98 16.39
N LYS A 110 -15.48 11.39 16.80
CA LYS A 110 -15.79 12.77 17.17
C LYS A 110 -16.04 12.92 18.68
N ALA A 111 -16.05 11.81 19.43
CA ALA A 111 -16.20 11.85 20.87
C ALA A 111 -14.99 12.53 21.51
N THR A 112 -15.26 13.46 22.41
CA THR A 112 -14.22 14.15 23.17
C THR A 112 -13.63 13.24 24.23
N VAL A 113 -12.42 13.58 24.72
CA VAL A 113 -11.76 12.86 25.83
C VAL A 113 -12.67 12.81 27.07
N VAL A 114 -13.38 13.90 27.36
CA VAL A 114 -14.32 13.98 28.50
C VAL A 114 -15.49 13.01 28.30
N GLU A 115 -16.10 12.98 27.10
CA GLU A 115 -17.19 12.04 26.78
C GLU A 115 -16.73 10.57 26.89
N SER A 116 -15.49 10.28 26.51
CA SER A 116 -14.90 8.94 26.61
C SER A 116 -14.66 8.55 28.07
N ILE A 117 -14.10 9.43 28.90
CA ILE A 117 -13.88 9.19 30.34
C ILE A 117 -15.20 8.97 31.07
N LEU A 118 -16.21 9.80 30.78
CA LEU A 118 -17.55 9.72 31.38
C LEU A 118 -18.42 8.61 30.75
N ARG A 119 -17.91 7.89 29.75
CA ARG A 119 -18.60 6.83 29.03
C ARG A 119 -20.00 7.24 28.53
N LEU A 120 -20.10 8.47 28.02
CA LEU A 120 -21.38 8.99 27.52
C LEU A 120 -21.92 8.15 26.35
N PRO A 121 -23.24 8.18 26.09
CA PRO A 121 -23.87 7.33 25.06
C PRO A 121 -23.21 7.45 23.67
N ARG A 122 -22.75 8.63 23.31
CA ARG A 122 -22.05 8.90 22.06
C ARG A 122 -20.71 8.15 22.01
N ALA A 123 -19.85 8.32 23.02
CA ALA A 123 -18.56 7.64 23.10
C ALA A 123 -18.73 6.11 23.06
N ARG A 124 -19.69 5.55 23.81
CA ARG A 124 -20.00 4.12 23.77
C ARG A 124 -20.49 3.63 22.40
N ARG A 125 -21.20 4.47 21.65
CA ARG A 125 -21.64 4.11 20.28
C ARG A 125 -20.45 4.09 19.33
N GLU A 126 -19.60 5.12 19.36
CA GLU A 126 -18.39 5.17 18.54
C GLU A 126 -17.44 4.03 18.88
N GLU A 127 -17.23 3.71 20.15
CA GLU A 127 -16.39 2.58 20.58
C GLU A 127 -16.92 1.23 20.04
N ARG A 128 -18.24 1.00 20.10
CA ARG A 128 -18.85 -0.21 19.51
C ARG A 128 -18.65 -0.28 18.01
N GLU A 129 -18.77 0.85 17.31
CA GLU A 129 -18.58 0.91 15.87
C GLU A 129 -17.11 0.65 15.48
N VAL A 130 -16.15 1.24 16.20
CA VAL A 130 -14.71 0.98 16.04
C VAL A 130 -14.42 -0.52 16.25
N ASN A 131 -14.98 -1.15 17.29
CA ASN A 131 -14.83 -2.57 17.54
C ASN A 131 -15.43 -3.41 16.39
N ARG A 132 -16.63 -3.10 15.93
CA ARG A 132 -17.31 -3.82 14.83
C ARG A 132 -16.47 -3.75 13.56
N ILE A 133 -16.01 -2.57 13.17
CA ILE A 133 -15.17 -2.40 11.98
C ILE A 133 -13.87 -3.20 12.13
N ALA A 134 -13.22 -3.15 13.29
CA ALA A 134 -11.99 -3.92 13.51
C ALA A 134 -12.22 -5.43 13.37
N GLU A 135 -13.31 -5.96 13.94
CA GLU A 135 -13.69 -7.37 13.83
C GLU A 135 -13.99 -7.77 12.39
N GLU A 136 -14.74 -6.96 11.65
CA GLU A 136 -15.04 -7.20 10.23
C GLU A 136 -13.77 -7.20 9.36
N ARG A 137 -12.90 -6.21 9.55
CA ARG A 137 -11.65 -6.17 8.80
C ARG A 137 -10.74 -7.36 9.13
N LEU A 138 -10.61 -7.73 10.40
CA LEU A 138 -9.84 -8.91 10.79
C LEU A 138 -10.45 -10.22 10.27
N ALA A 139 -11.79 -10.34 10.25
CA ALA A 139 -12.48 -11.51 9.73
C ALA A 139 -12.18 -11.75 8.23
N PHE A 140 -12.02 -10.69 7.45
CA PHE A 140 -11.64 -10.78 6.03
C PHE A 140 -10.30 -11.53 5.83
N PHE A 141 -9.36 -11.39 6.77
CA PHE A 141 -8.04 -12.05 6.73
C PHE A 141 -8.07 -13.51 7.19
N GLY A 142 -9.27 -14.04 7.49
CA GLY A 142 -9.50 -15.45 7.77
C GLY A 142 -8.81 -15.95 9.04
N GLN A 143 -8.64 -17.27 9.13
CA GLN A 143 -8.14 -17.97 10.34
C GLN A 143 -6.77 -17.49 10.82
N ARG A 144 -5.99 -16.79 9.98
CA ARG A 144 -4.67 -16.26 10.35
C ARG A 144 -4.72 -15.14 11.37
N LEU A 145 -5.83 -14.37 11.42
CA LEU A 145 -5.99 -13.19 12.31
C LEU A 145 -7.26 -13.19 13.15
N ILE A 146 -8.09 -14.27 13.19
CA ILE A 146 -9.37 -14.31 13.90
C ILE A 146 -9.34 -15.13 15.20
N GLY A 147 -10.43 -15.00 15.95
CA GLY A 147 -10.68 -15.77 17.16
C GLY A 147 -9.78 -15.36 18.32
N TYR A 148 -9.19 -16.34 19.00
CA TYR A 148 -8.32 -16.11 20.16
C TYR A 148 -7.11 -15.20 19.87
N ARG A 149 -6.79 -14.98 18.59
CA ARG A 149 -5.69 -14.11 18.18
C ARG A 149 -5.98 -12.62 18.38
N TRP A 150 -7.25 -12.24 18.43
CA TRP A 150 -7.64 -10.83 18.57
C TRP A 150 -7.07 -10.17 19.83
N ASP A 151 -7.03 -10.95 20.94
CA ASP A 151 -6.54 -10.46 22.22
C ASP A 151 -5.03 -10.74 22.45
N GLN A 152 -4.37 -11.37 21.46
CA GLN A 152 -2.94 -11.58 21.52
C GLN A 152 -2.18 -10.30 21.16
N PRO A 153 -1.08 -9.97 21.87
CA PRO A 153 -0.23 -8.86 21.48
C PRO A 153 0.43 -9.13 20.12
N ALA A 154 0.54 -8.08 19.29
CA ALA A 154 1.03 -8.21 17.92
C ALA A 154 2.46 -8.77 17.84
N TYR A 155 3.30 -8.60 18.87
CA TYR A 155 4.65 -9.19 18.91
C TYR A 155 4.64 -10.72 18.91
N SER A 156 3.55 -11.38 19.32
CA SER A 156 3.43 -12.84 19.34
C SER A 156 3.17 -13.47 17.98
N LEU A 157 2.78 -12.66 16.99
CA LEU A 157 2.51 -13.10 15.63
C LEU A 157 3.80 -13.42 14.87
N SER A 158 3.76 -14.41 13.95
CA SER A 158 4.79 -14.61 12.95
C SER A 158 4.95 -13.38 12.05
N TYR A 159 6.09 -13.27 11.36
CA TYR A 159 6.35 -12.15 10.45
C TYR A 159 5.24 -11.99 9.40
N ALA A 160 4.86 -13.07 8.73
CA ALA A 160 3.78 -13.07 7.73
C ALA A 160 2.43 -12.61 8.31
N ASN A 161 2.09 -13.05 9.53
CA ASN A 161 0.85 -12.60 10.19
C ASN A 161 0.91 -11.14 10.65
N ARG A 162 2.09 -10.63 11.03
CA ARG A 162 2.27 -9.18 11.27
C ARG A 162 2.06 -8.38 9.99
N ARG A 163 2.55 -8.86 8.83
CA ARG A 163 2.32 -8.21 7.55
C ARG A 163 0.83 -8.21 7.18
N ARG A 164 0.12 -9.32 7.39
CA ARG A 164 -1.34 -9.38 7.23
C ARG A 164 -2.06 -8.39 8.14
N LEU A 165 -1.63 -8.27 9.40
CA LEU A 165 -2.20 -7.30 10.35
C LEU A 165 -1.95 -5.85 9.91
N GLU A 166 -0.77 -5.55 9.34
CA GLU A 166 -0.49 -4.22 8.80
C GLU A 166 -1.43 -3.87 7.64
N ILE A 167 -1.68 -4.82 6.73
CA ILE A 167 -2.64 -4.64 5.63
C ILE A 167 -4.07 -4.50 6.19
N ALA A 168 -4.48 -5.35 7.14
CA ALA A 168 -5.80 -5.25 7.80
C ALA A 168 -6.00 -3.87 8.45
N ARG A 169 -4.98 -3.34 9.11
CA ARG A 169 -5.00 -1.99 9.67
C ARG A 169 -5.13 -0.92 8.59
N ALA A 170 -4.44 -1.06 7.47
CA ALA A 170 -4.53 -0.13 6.36
C ALA A 170 -5.94 -0.15 5.72
N THR A 171 -6.53 -1.33 5.50
CA THR A 171 -7.90 -1.45 4.97
C THR A 171 -8.97 -0.92 5.92
N ALA A 172 -8.71 -0.91 7.23
CA ALA A 172 -9.65 -0.37 8.22
C ALA A 172 -9.84 1.15 8.10
N THR A 173 -8.97 1.85 7.39
CA THR A 173 -9.18 3.26 7.04
C THR A 173 -10.15 3.46 5.87
N ASP A 174 -10.74 2.38 5.34
CA ASP A 174 -11.62 2.40 4.17
C ASP A 174 -11.05 3.20 3.00
N PRO A 175 -9.86 2.80 2.49
CA PRO A 175 -9.15 3.57 1.50
C PRO A 175 -9.76 3.38 0.11
N ARG A 176 -9.66 4.44 -0.73
CA ARG A 176 -9.95 4.39 -2.16
C ARG A 176 -8.85 3.63 -2.91
N ILE A 177 -7.59 3.84 -2.49
CA ILE A 177 -6.42 3.16 -3.03
C ILE A 177 -5.51 2.68 -1.90
N LEU A 178 -5.02 1.45 -2.04
CA LEU A 178 -4.09 0.81 -1.12
C LEU A 178 -2.71 0.69 -1.78
N LEU A 179 -1.70 1.29 -1.15
CA LEU A 179 -0.30 1.22 -1.57
C LEU A 179 0.40 0.13 -0.76
N LEU A 180 0.84 -0.94 -1.42
CA LEU A 180 1.54 -2.06 -0.78
C LEU A 180 3.03 -2.03 -1.14
N ASP A 181 3.88 -1.89 -0.14
CA ASP A 181 5.34 -1.79 -0.31
C ASP A 181 5.99 -3.13 0.05
N GLU A 182 6.33 -3.93 -0.95
CA GLU A 182 6.92 -5.27 -0.86
C GLU A 182 6.16 -6.18 0.12
N PRO A 183 4.86 -6.44 -0.10
CA PRO A 183 4.03 -7.16 0.87
C PRO A 183 4.47 -8.61 1.12
N ALA A 184 5.13 -9.27 0.15
CA ALA A 184 5.60 -10.64 0.28
C ALA A 184 7.08 -10.77 0.69
N ALA A 185 7.78 -9.65 0.90
CA ALA A 185 9.21 -9.68 1.23
C ALA A 185 9.51 -10.50 2.50
N GLY A 186 10.51 -11.38 2.42
CA GLY A 186 10.96 -12.19 3.55
C GLY A 186 10.05 -13.36 3.94
N MET A 187 9.06 -13.69 3.10
CA MET A 187 8.16 -14.84 3.27
C MET A 187 8.71 -16.08 2.60
N ASN A 188 8.36 -17.25 3.14
CA ASN A 188 8.61 -18.52 2.46
C ASN A 188 7.61 -18.71 1.29
N PRO A 189 7.85 -19.67 0.36
CA PRO A 189 6.99 -19.84 -0.83
C PRO A 189 5.50 -20.05 -0.52
N VAL A 190 5.18 -20.74 0.57
CA VAL A 190 3.76 -20.97 0.98
C VAL A 190 3.14 -19.66 1.47
N GLU A 191 3.85 -18.91 2.31
CA GLU A 191 3.40 -17.62 2.82
C GLU A 191 3.27 -16.59 1.69
N THR A 192 4.20 -16.61 0.70
CA THR A 192 4.15 -15.77 -0.50
C THR A 192 2.88 -16.06 -1.31
N HIS A 193 2.59 -17.35 -1.57
CA HIS A 193 1.38 -17.75 -2.29
C HIS A 193 0.10 -17.29 -1.55
N GLU A 194 0.02 -17.53 -0.23
CA GLU A 194 -1.10 -17.06 0.58
C GLU A 194 -1.26 -15.52 0.58
N MET A 195 -0.13 -14.78 0.48
CA MET A 195 -0.16 -13.31 0.38
C MET A 195 -0.65 -12.87 -1.01
N THR A 196 -0.21 -13.53 -2.07
CA THR A 196 -0.68 -13.31 -3.44
C THR A 196 -2.20 -13.48 -3.54
N GLU A 197 -2.73 -14.61 -3.00
CA GLU A 197 -4.18 -14.85 -2.94
C GLU A 197 -4.92 -13.78 -2.13
N LEU A 198 -4.34 -13.35 -1.00
CA LEU A 198 -4.94 -12.30 -0.16
C LEU A 198 -5.03 -10.97 -0.90
N ILE A 199 -3.99 -10.57 -1.65
CA ILE A 199 -4.00 -9.33 -2.43
C ILE A 199 -5.07 -9.39 -3.53
N GLY A 200 -5.19 -10.53 -4.23
CA GLY A 200 -6.26 -10.75 -5.20
C GLY A 200 -7.66 -10.61 -4.57
N LYS A 201 -7.87 -11.22 -3.38
CA LYS A 201 -9.13 -11.09 -2.64
C LYS A 201 -9.44 -9.65 -2.20
N LEU A 202 -8.43 -8.87 -1.84
CA LEU A 202 -8.63 -7.46 -1.48
C LEU A 202 -9.21 -6.65 -2.64
N ARG A 203 -8.87 -6.98 -3.89
CA ARG A 203 -9.51 -6.42 -5.07
C ARG A 203 -10.89 -7.02 -5.31
N ASP A 204 -10.97 -8.35 -5.45
CA ASP A 204 -12.16 -9.05 -5.97
C ASP A 204 -13.34 -9.03 -5.00
N GLU A 205 -13.08 -9.26 -3.71
CA GLU A 205 -14.09 -9.31 -2.66
C GLU A 205 -14.13 -8.02 -1.84
N GLY A 206 -12.97 -7.36 -1.66
CA GLY A 206 -12.83 -6.13 -0.88
C GLY A 206 -13.11 -4.86 -1.68
N GLY A 207 -13.13 -4.92 -3.02
CA GLY A 207 -13.35 -3.77 -3.89
C GLY A 207 -12.23 -2.73 -3.86
N HIS A 208 -11.01 -3.12 -3.44
CA HIS A 208 -9.89 -2.19 -3.32
C HIS A 208 -9.16 -2.00 -4.65
N THR A 209 -8.81 -0.75 -4.97
CA THR A 209 -7.80 -0.42 -5.98
C THR A 209 -6.41 -0.53 -5.33
N ILE A 210 -5.45 -1.15 -6.00
CA ILE A 210 -4.16 -1.46 -5.38
C ILE A 210 -3.02 -1.02 -6.30
N LEU A 211 -2.06 -0.29 -5.74
CA LEU A 211 -0.75 -0.06 -6.34
C LEU A 211 0.29 -0.77 -5.48
N VAL A 212 1.01 -1.73 -6.05
CA VAL A 212 1.97 -2.54 -5.32
C VAL A 212 3.39 -2.36 -5.87
N ILE A 213 4.36 -2.23 -4.99
CA ILE A 213 5.78 -2.38 -5.32
C ILE A 213 6.17 -3.81 -4.97
N GLU A 214 6.67 -4.56 -5.92
CA GLU A 214 7.17 -5.92 -5.72
C GLU A 214 8.40 -6.19 -6.58
N HIS A 215 9.20 -7.13 -6.11
CA HIS A 215 10.38 -7.63 -6.81
C HIS A 215 10.31 -9.14 -7.08
N ASP A 216 9.38 -9.86 -6.47
CA ASP A 216 9.09 -11.26 -6.76
C ASP A 216 8.16 -11.33 -7.98
N MET A 217 8.72 -11.80 -9.11
CA MET A 217 7.97 -11.87 -10.37
C MET A 217 6.79 -12.84 -10.33
N HIS A 218 6.82 -13.88 -9.47
CA HIS A 218 5.68 -14.79 -9.31
C HIS A 218 4.49 -14.09 -8.62
N VAL A 219 4.78 -13.21 -7.67
CA VAL A 219 3.73 -12.38 -7.05
C VAL A 219 3.17 -11.42 -8.07
N VAL A 220 4.05 -10.70 -8.81
CA VAL A 220 3.63 -9.74 -9.83
C VAL A 220 2.75 -10.41 -10.89
N GLU A 221 3.16 -11.56 -11.42
CA GLU A 221 2.38 -12.36 -12.39
C GLU A 221 1.00 -12.76 -11.82
N GLY A 222 0.99 -13.18 -10.56
CA GLY A 222 -0.22 -13.73 -9.93
C GLY A 222 -1.31 -12.71 -9.57
N ILE A 223 -0.97 -11.41 -9.47
CA ILE A 223 -1.93 -10.39 -8.99
C ILE A 223 -2.20 -9.25 -9.97
N SER A 224 -1.27 -8.96 -10.89
CA SER A 224 -1.30 -7.70 -11.62
C SER A 224 -2.22 -7.72 -12.83
N ASP A 225 -3.08 -6.73 -12.92
CA ASP A 225 -3.82 -6.45 -14.16
C ASP A 225 -2.90 -5.71 -15.14
N ARG A 226 -1.97 -4.90 -14.62
CA ARG A 226 -0.97 -4.14 -15.39
C ARG A 226 0.31 -3.97 -14.59
N VAL A 227 1.43 -3.96 -15.29
CA VAL A 227 2.77 -3.80 -14.72
C VAL A 227 3.43 -2.56 -15.30
N VAL A 228 4.06 -1.77 -14.44
CA VAL A 228 4.86 -0.59 -14.79
C VAL A 228 6.29 -0.84 -14.36
N ALA A 229 7.23 -0.82 -15.30
CA ALA A 229 8.65 -0.97 -15.02
C ALA A 229 9.33 0.40 -14.97
N LEU A 230 10.06 0.63 -13.88
CA LEU A 230 10.86 1.84 -13.66
C LEU A 230 12.35 1.50 -13.71
N ASP A 231 13.13 2.40 -14.29
CA ASP A 231 14.58 2.40 -14.21
C ASP A 231 15.09 3.84 -14.14
N HIS A 232 16.05 4.11 -13.23
CA HIS A 232 16.62 5.45 -13.00
C HIS A 232 15.57 6.58 -12.93
N GLY A 233 14.43 6.31 -12.30
CA GLY A 233 13.34 7.27 -12.09
C GLY A 233 12.40 7.46 -13.27
N ALA A 234 12.63 6.83 -14.39
CA ALA A 234 11.79 6.91 -15.59
C ALA A 234 11.01 5.61 -15.84
N LYS A 235 9.83 5.72 -16.43
CA LYS A 235 9.06 4.58 -16.90
C LYS A 235 9.67 4.03 -18.18
N ILE A 236 10.11 2.76 -18.16
CA ILE A 236 10.75 2.09 -19.30
C ILE A 236 9.82 1.12 -20.05
N ALA A 237 8.79 0.60 -19.36
CA ALA A 237 7.76 -0.24 -19.97
C ALA A 237 6.47 -0.17 -19.16
N GLU A 238 5.34 -0.47 -19.81
CA GLU A 238 4.03 -0.61 -19.21
C GLU A 238 3.19 -1.54 -20.07
N GLY A 239 2.43 -2.46 -19.46
CA GLY A 239 1.59 -3.44 -20.16
C GLY A 239 1.22 -4.62 -19.27
N SER A 240 0.81 -5.73 -19.86
CA SER A 240 0.64 -7.00 -19.16
C SER A 240 1.97 -7.51 -18.62
N PHE A 241 1.91 -8.45 -17.69
CA PHE A 241 3.13 -9.07 -17.14
C PHE A 241 4.04 -9.62 -18.25
N ASP A 242 3.49 -10.37 -19.21
CA ASP A 242 4.26 -10.97 -20.29
C ASP A 242 4.92 -9.94 -21.20
N GLU A 243 4.22 -8.86 -21.54
CA GLU A 243 4.76 -7.76 -22.35
C GLU A 243 5.92 -7.06 -21.66
N VAL A 244 5.81 -6.84 -20.36
CA VAL A 244 6.84 -6.16 -19.57
C VAL A 244 8.01 -7.09 -19.27
N ALA A 245 7.75 -8.36 -18.91
CA ALA A 245 8.80 -9.34 -18.59
C ALA A 245 9.68 -9.69 -19.80
N THR A 246 9.13 -9.63 -21.01
CA THR A 246 9.87 -9.88 -22.27
C THR A 246 10.46 -8.63 -22.90
N ASN A 247 10.21 -7.44 -22.34
CA ASN A 247 10.71 -6.18 -22.90
C ASN A 247 12.24 -6.09 -22.78
N PRO A 248 12.98 -5.88 -23.88
CA PRO A 248 14.45 -5.81 -23.86
C PRO A 248 15.01 -4.75 -22.90
N ARG A 249 14.35 -3.59 -22.76
CA ARG A 249 14.80 -2.52 -21.85
C ARG A 249 14.67 -2.94 -20.39
N VAL A 250 13.61 -3.70 -20.06
CA VAL A 250 13.41 -4.24 -18.70
C VAL A 250 14.46 -5.31 -18.40
N ILE A 251 14.68 -6.23 -19.33
CA ILE A 251 15.71 -7.26 -19.19
C ILE A 251 17.08 -6.62 -19.00
N GLU A 252 17.42 -5.61 -19.79
CA GLU A 252 18.71 -4.88 -19.68
C GLU A 252 18.85 -4.19 -18.31
N ALA A 253 17.79 -3.52 -17.82
CA ALA A 253 17.80 -2.85 -16.52
C ALA A 253 18.09 -3.82 -15.36
N TYR A 254 17.60 -5.06 -15.43
CA TYR A 254 17.86 -6.09 -14.42
C TYR A 254 19.19 -6.82 -14.62
N LEU A 255 19.62 -7.07 -15.86
CA LEU A 255 20.86 -7.78 -16.18
C LEU A 255 22.08 -6.86 -16.25
N GLY A 256 21.91 -5.61 -16.70
CA GLY A 256 23.00 -4.62 -16.82
C GLY A 256 23.67 -4.28 -15.49
N LEU A 257 23.01 -4.51 -14.37
CA LEU A 257 23.62 -4.44 -13.04
C LEU A 257 24.62 -5.58 -12.79
N ARG A 258 24.40 -6.79 -13.36
CA ARG A 258 25.31 -7.95 -13.21
C ARG A 258 26.58 -7.82 -14.06
N ALA A 259 26.54 -7.11 -15.18
CA ALA A 259 27.70 -6.92 -16.07
C ALA A 259 28.68 -5.84 -15.58
N ARG A 260 28.29 -5.02 -14.57
CA ARG A 260 29.16 -3.98 -13.97
C ARG A 260 29.80 -4.41 -12.65
N GLU A 261 29.42 -5.59 -12.12
CA GLU A 261 29.97 -6.17 -10.88
C GLU A 261 31.01 -7.27 -11.14
N THR A 262 31.37 -7.55 -12.40
CA THR A 262 32.46 -8.44 -12.82
C THR A 262 33.57 -7.64 -13.51
#